data_855e348616f980dd810b03ecaacd75fd
#
_entry.id   855e348616f980dd810b03ecaacd75fd
#
_cell.length_a   1.000
_cell.length_b   1.000
_cell.length_c   1.000
_cell.angle_alpha   90.00
_cell.angle_beta   90.00
_cell.angle_gamma   90.00
#
_symmetry.space_group_name_H-M   'P 1'
#
loop_
_entity.id
_entity.type
_entity.pdbx_description
1 polymer ?
#
loop_
_entity_poly.entity_id
_entity_poly.type
_entity_poly.pdbx_seq_one_letter_code
_entity_poly.pdbx_strand_id
1 'polypeptide(L)'
;VSVYDRIKKRIAERYADLEFAKRMGEAEARIKTLELSERLYYRRQSLLRWRVPEATWPHLDAPQATDAWRASAAFLEADAAEERFLVLAGPRGRGKTVAESWMVAQLSGRYFLAQDLVRLSSFDRALWDELSSVALLAIDDLGSERGNDEFDANLYALLDGRFRRLRKTALATNLTASQFRERYASGPMARLHERLVTGGEWVNLPGVTMRAVGAP
;
A
#
# COMPACT_ATOMS: atom_id res chain seq x y z
N VAL A 1 -54.81 30.57 -36.69
CA VAL A 1 -54.21 30.15 -35.40
C VAL A 1 -54.08 31.38 -34.55
N SER A 2 -54.76 31.44 -33.42
CA SER A 2 -54.77 32.57 -32.47
C SER A 2 -53.36 32.83 -31.93
N VAL A 3 -53.05 34.09 -31.61
CA VAL A 3 -51.81 34.47 -30.92
C VAL A 3 -51.67 33.68 -29.61
N TYR A 4 -52.79 33.39 -28.95
CA TYR A 4 -52.88 32.57 -27.73
C TYR A 4 -52.40 31.12 -27.94
N ASP A 5 -52.81 30.51 -29.08
CA ASP A 5 -52.42 29.14 -29.40
C ASP A 5 -50.91 29.01 -29.71
N ARG A 6 -50.33 30.07 -30.33
CA ARG A 6 -48.86 30.14 -30.56
C ARG A 6 -48.05 30.31 -29.28
N ILE A 7 -48.57 31.09 -28.34
CA ILE A 7 -47.93 31.31 -27.02
C ILE A 7 -48.01 29.97 -26.22
N LYS A 8 -49.19 29.33 -26.20
CA LYS A 8 -49.36 28.04 -25.51
C LYS A 8 -48.43 26.95 -26.05
N LYS A 9 -48.27 26.89 -27.37
CA LYS A 9 -47.37 25.91 -27.99
C LYS A 9 -45.91 26.19 -27.61
N ARG A 10 -45.43 27.42 -27.66
CA ARG A 10 -44.05 27.78 -27.23
C ARG A 10 -43.78 27.52 -25.74
N ILE A 11 -44.77 27.75 -24.89
CA ILE A 11 -44.65 27.43 -23.47
C ILE A 11 -44.52 25.91 -23.28
N ALA A 12 -45.39 25.11 -23.96
CA ALA A 12 -45.33 23.67 -23.87
C ALA A 12 -44.00 23.10 -24.39
N GLU A 13 -43.50 23.60 -25.52
CA GLU A 13 -42.17 23.19 -26.05
C GLU A 13 -41.04 23.53 -25.05
N ARG A 14 -41.07 24.73 -24.47
CA ARG A 14 -40.04 25.13 -23.48
C ARG A 14 -40.10 24.30 -22.18
N TYR A 15 -41.30 23.93 -21.73
CA TYR A 15 -41.43 23.03 -20.56
C TYR A 15 -40.98 21.62 -20.88
N ALA A 16 -41.26 21.10 -22.09
CA ALA A 16 -40.78 19.80 -22.53
C ALA A 16 -39.25 19.75 -22.58
N ASP A 17 -38.61 20.81 -23.09
CA ASP A 17 -37.15 20.93 -23.13
C ASP A 17 -36.55 21.01 -21.72
N LEU A 18 -37.20 21.73 -20.80
CA LEU A 18 -36.76 21.84 -19.41
C LEU A 18 -36.89 20.50 -18.64
N GLU A 19 -38.00 19.77 -18.84
CA GLU A 19 -38.17 18.44 -18.26
C GLU A 19 -37.19 17.43 -18.85
N PHE A 20 -36.91 17.47 -20.14
CA PHE A 20 -35.93 16.66 -20.80
C PHE A 20 -34.52 16.93 -20.25
N ALA A 21 -34.12 18.20 -20.15
CA ALA A 21 -32.83 18.60 -19.58
C ALA A 21 -32.68 18.14 -18.11
N LYS A 22 -33.75 18.24 -17.31
CA LYS A 22 -33.78 17.78 -15.94
C LYS A 22 -33.57 16.26 -15.86
N ARG A 23 -34.30 15.47 -16.69
CA ARG A 23 -34.16 14.01 -16.76
C ARG A 23 -32.76 13.58 -17.22
N MET A 24 -32.16 14.30 -18.17
CA MET A 24 -30.79 14.06 -18.62
C MET A 24 -29.78 14.31 -17.49
N GLY A 25 -29.92 15.42 -16.75
CA GLY A 25 -29.06 15.70 -15.60
C GLY A 25 -29.17 14.68 -14.47
N GLU A 26 -30.38 14.18 -14.19
CA GLU A 26 -30.61 13.12 -13.23
C GLU A 26 -30.00 11.78 -13.70
N ALA A 27 -30.10 11.46 -15.00
CA ALA A 27 -29.50 10.29 -15.59
C ALA A 27 -27.96 10.34 -15.55
N GLU A 28 -27.35 11.47 -15.90
CA GLU A 28 -25.91 11.68 -15.80
C GLU A 28 -25.39 11.56 -14.37
N ALA A 29 -26.09 12.14 -13.39
CA ALA A 29 -25.77 12.02 -11.99
C ALA A 29 -25.83 10.56 -11.51
N ARG A 30 -26.81 9.81 -11.99
CA ARG A 30 -26.98 8.38 -11.68
C ARG A 30 -25.86 7.54 -12.29
N ILE A 31 -25.47 7.82 -13.54
CA ILE A 31 -24.34 7.16 -14.20
C ILE A 31 -23.05 7.41 -13.42
N LYS A 32 -22.73 8.65 -13.06
CA LYS A 32 -21.56 9.00 -12.25
C LYS A 32 -21.54 8.26 -10.90
N THR A 33 -22.70 8.14 -10.27
CA THR A 33 -22.83 7.39 -8.99
C THR A 33 -22.55 5.91 -9.17
N LEU A 34 -23.06 5.31 -10.25
CA LEU A 34 -22.79 3.90 -10.58
C LEU A 34 -21.30 3.66 -10.88
N GLU A 35 -20.70 4.50 -11.73
CA GLU A 35 -19.28 4.41 -12.05
C GLU A 35 -18.40 4.55 -10.79
N LEU A 36 -18.75 5.48 -9.88
CA LEU A 36 -18.05 5.63 -8.62
C LEU A 36 -18.18 4.38 -7.75
N SER A 37 -19.39 3.81 -7.65
CA SER A 37 -19.63 2.61 -6.85
C SER A 37 -18.87 1.40 -7.39
N GLU A 38 -18.80 1.22 -8.71
CA GLU A 38 -18.00 0.19 -9.35
C GLU A 38 -16.51 0.37 -9.09
N ARG A 39 -15.98 1.59 -9.24
CA ARG A 39 -14.58 1.90 -8.94
C ARG A 39 -14.23 1.59 -7.50
N LEU A 40 -15.08 1.96 -6.54
CA LEU A 40 -14.89 1.66 -5.12
C LEU A 40 -14.93 0.15 -4.85
N TYR A 41 -15.84 -0.57 -5.49
CA TYR A 41 -15.92 -2.03 -5.38
C TYR A 41 -14.64 -2.72 -5.88
N TYR A 42 -14.19 -2.41 -7.10
CA TYR A 42 -12.98 -3.01 -7.66
C TYR A 42 -11.72 -2.63 -6.87
N ARG A 43 -11.66 -1.39 -6.39
CA ARG A 43 -10.59 -0.95 -5.52
C ARG A 43 -10.53 -1.76 -4.22
N ARG A 44 -11.68 -1.97 -3.57
CA ARG A 44 -11.77 -2.79 -2.36
C ARG A 44 -11.31 -4.22 -2.61
N GLN A 45 -11.73 -4.85 -3.70
CA GLN A 45 -11.29 -6.19 -4.09
C GLN A 45 -9.77 -6.24 -4.30
N SER A 46 -9.20 -5.22 -4.93
CA SER A 46 -7.75 -5.12 -5.14
C SER A 46 -7.00 -5.00 -3.82
N LEU A 47 -7.42 -4.13 -2.90
CA LEU A 47 -6.80 -3.97 -1.59
C LEU A 47 -6.82 -5.26 -0.77
N LEU A 48 -7.95 -6.00 -0.80
CA LEU A 48 -8.06 -7.31 -0.17
C LEU A 48 -7.09 -8.32 -0.79
N ARG A 49 -7.03 -8.38 -2.11
CA ARG A 49 -6.10 -9.26 -2.84
C ARG A 49 -4.64 -8.94 -2.53
N TRP A 50 -4.31 -7.67 -2.35
CA TRP A 50 -2.95 -7.22 -1.99
C TRP A 50 -2.66 -7.36 -0.50
N ARG A 51 -3.63 -7.82 0.29
CA ARG A 51 -3.57 -7.99 1.75
C ARG A 51 -3.34 -6.69 2.52
N VAL A 52 -3.72 -5.56 1.95
CA VAL A 52 -3.60 -4.25 2.59
C VAL A 52 -4.54 -4.19 3.82
N PRO A 53 -4.03 -3.87 5.02
CA PRO A 53 -4.84 -3.80 6.22
C PRO A 53 -6.00 -2.81 6.09
N GLU A 54 -7.23 -3.23 6.38
CA GLU A 54 -8.43 -2.40 6.22
C GLU A 54 -8.36 -1.09 7.02
N ALA A 55 -7.74 -1.12 8.20
CA ALA A 55 -7.53 0.07 9.03
C ALA A 55 -6.71 1.18 8.35
N THR A 56 -5.94 0.86 7.31
CA THR A 56 -5.13 1.85 6.57
C THR A 56 -5.87 2.47 5.40
N TRP A 57 -6.95 1.88 4.91
CA TRP A 57 -7.66 2.31 3.70
C TRP A 57 -8.09 3.78 3.68
N PRO A 58 -8.58 4.38 4.77
CA PRO A 58 -8.95 5.80 4.78
C PRO A 58 -7.78 6.76 4.51
N HIS A 59 -6.54 6.26 4.67
CA HIS A 59 -5.33 7.06 4.56
C HIS A 59 -4.60 6.90 3.20
N LEU A 60 -5.11 6.07 2.29
CA LEU A 60 -4.41 5.73 1.03
C LEU A 60 -4.61 6.76 -0.08
N ASP A 61 -5.59 7.64 0.04
CA ASP A 61 -6.01 8.57 -1.03
C ASP A 61 -5.35 9.94 -0.95
N ALA A 62 -4.73 10.26 0.18
CA ALA A 62 -4.10 11.56 0.40
C ALA A 62 -2.70 11.41 0.96
N PRO A 63 -1.76 12.30 0.55
CA PRO A 63 -0.43 12.34 1.14
C PRO A 63 -0.52 12.52 2.66
N GLN A 64 0.26 11.72 3.38
CA GLN A 64 0.39 11.84 4.83
C GLN A 64 1.62 12.70 5.15
N ALA A 65 1.48 13.71 6.02
CA ALA A 65 2.58 14.59 6.42
C ALA A 65 3.55 13.89 7.40
N THR A 66 3.95 12.65 7.10
CA THR A 66 4.86 11.85 7.95
C THR A 66 6.19 11.59 7.25
N ASP A 67 7.26 11.42 8.04
CA ASP A 67 8.58 11.06 7.49
C ASP A 67 8.52 9.70 6.79
N ALA A 68 7.76 8.74 7.33
CA ALA A 68 7.53 7.44 6.71
C ALA A 68 6.91 7.58 5.31
N TRP A 69 5.92 8.44 5.16
CA TRP A 69 5.27 8.65 3.86
C TRP A 69 6.22 9.35 2.87
N ARG A 70 6.98 10.39 3.33
CA ARG A 70 7.96 11.09 2.47
C ARG A 70 9.04 10.15 1.95
N ALA A 71 9.62 9.33 2.82
CA ALA A 71 10.60 8.32 2.44
C ALA A 71 10.02 7.30 1.46
N SER A 72 8.78 6.86 1.69
CA SER A 72 8.09 5.92 0.81
C SER A 72 7.80 6.51 -0.57
N ALA A 73 7.45 7.80 -0.66
CA ALA A 73 7.24 8.48 -1.93
C ALA A 73 8.56 8.58 -2.73
N ALA A 74 9.64 9.02 -2.09
CA ALA A 74 10.98 9.07 -2.70
C ALA A 74 11.42 7.68 -3.19
N PHE A 75 11.24 6.64 -2.36
CA PHE A 75 11.55 5.27 -2.73
C PHE A 75 10.78 4.79 -3.96
N LEU A 76 9.50 5.16 -4.13
CA LEU A 76 8.73 4.76 -5.33
C LEU A 76 9.24 5.45 -6.60
N GLU A 77 9.73 6.69 -6.49
CA GLU A 77 10.28 7.48 -7.60
C GLU A 77 11.71 7.05 -7.99
N ALA A 78 12.50 6.55 -7.04
CA ALA A 78 13.86 6.10 -7.28
C ALA A 78 13.93 4.92 -8.27
N ASP A 79 15.06 4.80 -9.00
CA ASP A 79 15.31 3.63 -9.85
C ASP A 79 15.55 2.39 -8.98
N ALA A 80 14.88 1.29 -9.32
CA ALA A 80 15.08 0.01 -8.63
C ALA A 80 16.51 -0.57 -8.82
N ALA A 81 17.29 -0.07 -9.77
CA ALA A 81 18.70 -0.39 -9.88
C ALA A 81 19.55 0.26 -8.78
N GLU A 82 19.10 1.41 -8.26
CA GLU A 82 19.77 2.17 -7.21
C GLU A 82 19.19 1.83 -5.83
N GLU A 83 17.87 1.86 -5.69
CA GLU A 83 17.17 1.62 -4.44
C GLU A 83 16.19 0.45 -4.54
N ARG A 84 16.56 -0.71 -4.01
CA ARG A 84 15.74 -1.93 -3.99
C ARG A 84 15.03 -2.14 -2.68
N PHE A 85 15.60 -1.62 -1.59
CA PHE A 85 15.07 -1.75 -0.24
C PHE A 85 14.80 -0.39 0.39
N LEU A 86 13.66 -0.29 1.07
CA LEU A 86 13.39 0.78 2.03
C LEU A 86 13.14 0.13 3.40
N VAL A 87 13.90 0.51 4.42
CA VAL A 87 13.65 0.08 5.79
C VAL A 87 13.12 1.25 6.61
N LEU A 88 11.86 1.14 7.04
CA LEU A 88 11.21 2.10 7.94
C LEU A 88 11.38 1.62 9.38
N ALA A 89 12.33 2.19 10.12
CA ALA A 89 12.68 1.78 11.47
C ALA A 89 12.19 2.81 12.51
N GLY A 90 11.59 2.34 13.58
CA GLY A 90 11.18 3.22 14.68
C GLY A 90 9.98 2.72 15.47
N PRO A 91 9.59 3.41 16.56
CA PRO A 91 8.55 2.97 17.46
C PRO A 91 7.17 2.88 16.78
N ARG A 92 6.23 2.22 17.45
CA ARG A 92 4.83 2.11 17.00
C ARG A 92 4.18 3.49 16.85
N GLY A 93 3.21 3.59 15.93
CA GLY A 93 2.46 4.84 15.71
C GLY A 93 3.20 5.89 14.87
N ARG A 94 4.25 5.53 14.12
CA ARG A 94 5.01 6.43 13.22
C ARG A 94 4.55 6.40 11.77
N GLY A 95 3.42 5.77 11.47
CA GLY A 95 2.84 5.72 10.13
C GLY A 95 3.46 4.68 9.19
N LYS A 96 4.35 3.78 9.68
CA LYS A 96 5.03 2.77 8.85
C LYS A 96 4.03 1.90 8.06
N THR A 97 3.10 1.26 8.75
CA THR A 97 2.06 0.41 8.14
C THR A 97 1.21 1.15 7.10
N VAL A 98 0.87 2.42 7.37
CA VAL A 98 0.12 3.25 6.40
C VAL A 98 0.96 3.55 5.17
N ALA A 99 2.24 3.90 5.35
CA ALA A 99 3.16 4.17 4.26
C ALA A 99 3.40 2.93 3.38
N GLU A 100 3.62 1.75 3.99
CA GLU A 100 3.73 0.48 3.27
C GLU A 100 2.44 0.13 2.51
N SER A 101 1.29 0.28 3.15
CA SER A 101 -0.02 0.05 2.53
C SER A 101 -0.26 0.95 1.33
N TRP A 102 0.15 2.23 1.45
CA TRP A 102 0.08 3.19 0.35
C TRP A 102 0.97 2.76 -0.81
N MET A 103 2.24 2.42 -0.57
CA MET A 103 3.15 1.93 -1.62
C MET A 103 2.59 0.69 -2.33
N VAL A 104 2.05 -0.26 -1.58
CA VAL A 104 1.41 -1.47 -2.13
C VAL A 104 0.24 -1.10 -3.04
N ALA A 105 -0.59 -0.13 -2.63
CA ALA A 105 -1.72 0.33 -3.44
C ALA A 105 -1.26 1.04 -4.73
N GLN A 106 -0.12 1.76 -4.72
CA GLN A 106 0.41 2.43 -5.91
C GLN A 106 0.95 1.44 -6.96
N LEU A 107 1.64 0.39 -6.53
CA LEU A 107 2.30 -0.56 -7.43
C LEU A 107 1.59 -1.92 -7.58
N SER A 108 0.36 -2.05 -7.08
CA SER A 108 -0.38 -3.33 -7.06
C SER A 108 0.47 -4.46 -6.43
N GLY A 109 1.15 -4.14 -5.35
CA GLY A 109 2.12 -4.99 -4.68
C GLY A 109 1.47 -6.07 -3.80
N ARG A 110 2.22 -6.53 -2.79
CA ARG A 110 1.75 -7.43 -1.73
C ARG A 110 2.20 -6.90 -0.37
N TYR A 111 1.29 -6.99 0.60
CA TYR A 111 1.56 -6.66 2.00
C TYR A 111 1.49 -7.93 2.85
N PHE A 112 2.46 -8.11 3.74
CA PHE A 112 2.50 -9.19 4.72
C PHE A 112 3.00 -8.69 6.07
N LEU A 113 2.44 -9.21 7.14
CA LEU A 113 3.10 -9.18 8.44
C LEU A 113 4.22 -10.24 8.45
N ALA A 114 5.37 -9.93 9.04
CA ALA A 114 6.45 -10.90 9.18
C ALA A 114 5.98 -12.20 9.86
N GLN A 115 5.10 -12.09 10.87
CA GLN A 115 4.51 -13.23 11.57
C GLN A 115 3.63 -14.11 10.66
N ASP A 116 3.00 -13.54 9.62
CA ASP A 116 2.20 -14.34 8.67
C ASP A 116 3.12 -15.13 7.72
N LEU A 117 4.27 -14.57 7.37
CA LEU A 117 5.28 -15.29 6.57
C LEU A 117 5.86 -16.49 7.31
N VAL A 118 6.00 -16.41 8.66
CA VAL A 118 6.45 -17.57 9.47
C VAL A 118 5.50 -18.76 9.35
N ARG A 119 4.21 -18.50 9.14
CA ARG A 119 3.18 -19.55 9.00
C ARG A 119 3.16 -20.21 7.63
N LEU A 120 3.86 -19.60 6.65
CA LEU A 120 3.97 -20.19 5.33
C LEU A 120 4.95 -21.37 5.38
N SER A 121 4.47 -22.50 4.90
CA SER A 121 5.31 -23.68 4.70
C SER A 121 6.27 -23.46 3.53
N SER A 122 7.45 -24.09 3.58
CA SER A 122 8.35 -24.20 2.42
C SER A 122 7.68 -24.91 1.22
N PHE A 123 6.57 -25.61 1.43
CA PHE A 123 5.75 -26.24 0.37
C PHE A 123 4.83 -25.27 -0.35
N ASP A 124 4.60 -24.06 0.18
CA ASP A 124 3.80 -23.01 -0.48
C ASP A 124 4.59 -22.31 -1.61
N ARG A 125 5.26 -23.10 -2.45
CA ARG A 125 6.16 -22.60 -3.52
C ARG A 125 5.53 -21.56 -4.41
N ALA A 126 4.27 -21.75 -4.81
CA ALA A 126 3.56 -20.84 -5.68
C ALA A 126 3.45 -19.42 -5.05
N LEU A 127 3.24 -19.35 -3.74
CA LEU A 127 3.18 -18.06 -3.03
C LEU A 127 4.59 -17.45 -2.89
N TRP A 128 5.61 -18.24 -2.54
CA TRP A 128 6.99 -17.75 -2.49
C TRP A 128 7.48 -17.24 -3.85
N ASP A 129 7.11 -17.90 -4.95
CA ASP A 129 7.41 -17.47 -6.31
C ASP A 129 6.66 -16.18 -6.66
N GLU A 130 5.38 -16.06 -6.29
CA GLU A 130 4.61 -14.81 -6.42
C GLU A 130 5.30 -13.68 -5.68
N LEU A 131 5.63 -13.88 -4.39
CA LEU A 131 6.29 -12.85 -3.56
C LEU A 131 7.66 -12.45 -4.11
N SER A 132 8.39 -13.38 -4.74
CA SER A 132 9.68 -13.08 -5.35
C SER A 132 9.58 -12.25 -6.63
N SER A 133 8.41 -12.23 -7.29
CA SER A 133 8.20 -11.62 -8.62
C SER A 133 7.40 -10.33 -8.62
N VAL A 134 6.52 -10.10 -7.63
CA VAL A 134 5.70 -8.87 -7.56
C VAL A 134 6.54 -7.60 -7.60
N ALA A 135 6.00 -6.53 -8.18
CA ALA A 135 6.71 -5.26 -8.33
C ALA A 135 7.17 -4.68 -6.99
N LEU A 136 6.29 -4.70 -5.99
CA LEU A 136 6.57 -4.28 -4.62
C LEU A 136 6.11 -5.35 -3.61
N LEU A 137 6.97 -5.67 -2.67
CA LEU A 137 6.64 -6.44 -1.47
C LEU A 137 6.85 -5.57 -0.24
N ALA A 138 5.82 -5.44 0.60
CA ALA A 138 5.91 -4.83 1.91
C ALA A 138 5.85 -5.92 3.00
N ILE A 139 6.80 -5.89 3.92
CA ILE A 139 6.85 -6.80 5.09
C ILE A 139 6.88 -5.96 6.35
N ASP A 140 5.74 -5.91 7.03
CA ASP A 140 5.57 -5.11 8.25
C ASP A 140 5.92 -5.91 9.52
N ASP A 141 6.32 -5.17 10.53
CA ASP A 141 6.68 -5.62 11.88
C ASP A 141 7.81 -6.67 11.90
N LEU A 142 8.78 -6.54 10.96
CA LEU A 142 9.93 -7.42 10.85
C LEU A 142 10.81 -7.29 12.11
N GLY A 143 11.21 -8.44 12.66
CA GLY A 143 11.95 -8.54 13.93
C GLY A 143 11.08 -8.82 15.14
N SER A 144 9.74 -8.79 15.00
CA SER A 144 8.79 -9.20 16.04
C SER A 144 8.36 -10.67 15.92
N GLU A 145 8.61 -11.28 14.77
CA GLU A 145 8.27 -12.67 14.49
C GLU A 145 9.09 -13.66 15.33
N ARG A 146 8.48 -14.81 15.64
CA ARG A 146 9.14 -15.96 16.23
C ARG A 146 9.40 -16.99 15.12
N GLY A 147 10.40 -16.71 14.28
CA GLY A 147 10.84 -17.61 13.23
C GLY A 147 11.70 -18.76 13.77
N ASN A 148 11.99 -19.68 12.87
CA ASN A 148 12.98 -20.75 13.04
C ASN A 148 13.99 -20.67 11.90
N ASP A 149 15.00 -21.56 11.91
CA ASP A 149 16.05 -21.57 10.89
C ASP A 149 15.51 -21.76 9.46
N GLU A 150 14.42 -22.50 9.30
CA GLU A 150 13.75 -22.69 8.00
C GLU A 150 13.11 -21.37 7.51
N PHE A 151 12.42 -20.66 8.39
CA PHE A 151 11.86 -19.35 8.07
C PHE A 151 12.95 -18.35 7.70
N ASP A 152 14.03 -18.29 8.49
CA ASP A 152 15.15 -17.39 8.24
C ASP A 152 15.82 -17.69 6.88
N ALA A 153 15.95 -18.95 6.51
CA ALA A 153 16.47 -19.36 5.22
C ALA A 153 15.54 -18.95 4.06
N ASN A 154 14.23 -19.16 4.22
CA ASN A 154 13.23 -18.80 3.21
C ASN A 154 13.11 -17.27 3.06
N LEU A 155 13.11 -16.53 4.15
CA LEU A 155 13.07 -15.07 4.13
C LEU A 155 14.32 -14.50 3.46
N TYR A 156 15.50 -15.01 3.80
CA TYR A 156 16.75 -14.62 3.15
C TYR A 156 16.70 -14.90 1.64
N ALA A 157 16.30 -16.11 1.24
CA ALA A 157 16.21 -16.50 -0.16
C ALA A 157 15.24 -15.60 -0.95
N LEU A 158 14.08 -15.25 -0.34
CA LEU A 158 13.12 -14.32 -0.90
C LEU A 158 13.75 -12.94 -1.12
N LEU A 159 14.33 -12.35 -0.08
CA LEU A 159 14.87 -10.99 -0.13
C LEU A 159 16.11 -10.88 -1.04
N ASP A 160 17.02 -11.87 -1.01
CA ASP A 160 18.16 -11.94 -1.92
C ASP A 160 17.73 -12.16 -3.38
N GLY A 161 16.71 -12.99 -3.60
CA GLY A 161 16.11 -13.19 -4.91
C GLY A 161 15.50 -11.92 -5.48
N ARG A 162 14.80 -11.14 -4.66
CA ARG A 162 14.23 -9.84 -5.04
C ARG A 162 15.33 -8.80 -5.31
N PHE A 163 16.35 -8.76 -4.46
CA PHE A 163 17.52 -7.91 -4.68
C PHE A 163 18.15 -8.15 -6.07
N ARG A 164 18.41 -9.40 -6.43
CA ARG A 164 19.00 -9.75 -7.74
C ARG A 164 18.10 -9.42 -8.92
N ARG A 165 16.78 -9.46 -8.74
CA ARG A 165 15.79 -9.17 -9.78
C ARG A 165 15.39 -7.69 -9.85
N LEU A 166 16.05 -6.81 -9.10
CA LEU A 166 15.74 -5.38 -9.03
C LEU A 166 14.26 -5.14 -8.66
N ARG A 167 13.74 -5.89 -7.65
CA ARG A 167 12.36 -5.76 -7.18
C ARG A 167 12.31 -4.94 -5.90
N LYS A 168 11.48 -3.90 -5.88
CA LYS A 168 11.29 -3.02 -4.72
C LYS A 168 10.71 -3.78 -3.54
N THR A 169 11.33 -3.60 -2.37
CA THR A 169 10.90 -4.23 -1.11
C THR A 169 10.92 -3.21 0.00
N ALA A 170 9.78 -3.00 0.64
CA ALA A 170 9.64 -2.18 1.84
C ALA A 170 9.61 -3.07 3.08
N LEU A 171 10.35 -2.69 4.10
CA LEU A 171 10.43 -3.39 5.38
C LEU A 171 10.12 -2.41 6.50
N ALA A 172 9.17 -2.71 7.37
CA ALA A 172 8.94 -1.94 8.58
C ALA A 172 9.38 -2.72 9.82
N THR A 173 10.05 -2.05 10.73
CA THR A 173 10.52 -2.65 11.98
C THR A 173 10.40 -1.69 13.15
N ASN A 174 10.23 -2.24 14.35
CA ASN A 174 10.30 -1.48 15.60
C ASN A 174 11.72 -1.50 16.21
N LEU A 175 12.65 -2.24 15.61
CA LEU A 175 14.03 -2.35 16.04
C LEU A 175 14.87 -1.16 15.55
N THR A 176 15.86 -0.77 16.32
CA THR A 176 16.95 0.09 15.86
C THR A 176 17.86 -0.71 14.91
N ALA A 177 18.72 -0.04 14.15
CA ALA A 177 19.67 -0.71 13.26
C ALA A 177 20.61 -1.66 14.02
N SER A 178 21.02 -1.32 15.25
CA SER A 178 21.85 -2.20 16.10
C SER A 178 21.07 -3.42 16.57
N GLN A 179 19.84 -3.24 17.06
CA GLN A 179 18.96 -4.36 17.48
C GLN A 179 18.61 -5.27 16.31
N PHE A 180 18.38 -4.70 15.12
CA PHE A 180 18.12 -5.46 13.91
C PHE A 180 19.32 -6.32 13.53
N ARG A 181 20.51 -5.75 13.57
CA ARG A 181 21.77 -6.47 13.32
C ARG A 181 21.98 -7.60 14.33
N GLU A 182 21.74 -7.34 15.61
CA GLU A 182 21.86 -8.36 16.67
C GLU A 182 20.82 -9.48 16.49
N ARG A 183 19.57 -9.13 16.18
CA ARG A 183 18.48 -10.08 15.95
C ARG A 183 18.77 -11.07 14.81
N TYR A 184 19.44 -10.60 13.76
CA TYR A 184 19.76 -11.35 12.56
C TYR A 184 21.29 -11.60 12.40
N ALA A 185 22.04 -11.66 13.51
CA ALA A 185 23.49 -11.78 13.49
C ALA A 185 24.00 -13.16 13.02
N SER A 186 23.15 -14.19 12.98
CA SER A 186 23.54 -15.57 12.69
C SER A 186 22.82 -16.13 11.46
N GLY A 187 23.34 -17.23 10.94
CA GLY A 187 22.73 -17.97 9.85
C GLY A 187 22.64 -17.21 8.52
N PRO A 188 21.68 -17.55 7.68
CA PRO A 188 21.49 -16.92 6.37
C PRO A 188 21.19 -15.41 6.46
N MET A 189 20.50 -15.00 7.53
CA MET A 189 20.07 -13.62 7.74
C MET A 189 21.22 -12.65 8.06
N ALA A 190 22.37 -13.11 8.50
CA ALA A 190 23.54 -12.24 8.76
C ALA A 190 23.96 -11.43 7.51
N ARG A 191 23.81 -12.01 6.33
CA ARG A 191 24.08 -11.34 5.04
C ARG A 191 22.99 -10.36 4.60
N LEU A 192 21.80 -10.47 5.19
CA LEU A 192 20.68 -9.58 4.82
C LEU A 192 20.99 -8.13 5.16
N HIS A 193 21.57 -7.88 6.33
CA HIS A 193 21.93 -6.51 6.75
C HIS A 193 22.84 -5.82 5.71
N GLU A 194 23.84 -6.52 5.18
CA GLU A 194 24.71 -5.97 4.12
C GLU A 194 23.87 -5.61 2.86
N ARG A 195 22.95 -6.48 2.47
CA ARG A 195 22.06 -6.25 1.32
C ARG A 195 21.16 -5.03 1.53
N LEU A 196 20.61 -4.86 2.74
CA LEU A 196 19.75 -3.73 3.08
C LEU A 196 20.53 -2.40 3.06
N VAL A 197 21.77 -2.41 3.52
CA VAL A 197 22.63 -1.21 3.54
C VAL A 197 23.19 -0.87 2.15
N THR A 198 23.57 -1.87 1.36
CA THR A 198 24.18 -1.64 0.03
C THR A 198 23.16 -1.41 -1.09
N GLY A 199 21.94 -1.84 -0.91
CA GLY A 199 20.90 -1.80 -1.95
C GLY A 199 19.64 -1.04 -1.54
N GLY A 200 19.69 -0.21 -0.50
CA GLY A 200 18.52 0.49 -0.02
C GLY A 200 18.78 1.58 1.00
N GLU A 201 17.71 2.20 1.44
CA GLU A 201 17.70 3.27 2.42
C GLU A 201 17.16 2.76 3.76
N TRP A 202 17.86 3.11 4.84
CA TRP A 202 17.43 2.87 6.23
C TRP A 202 16.96 4.19 6.84
N VAL A 203 15.63 4.34 6.99
CA VAL A 203 15.01 5.56 7.53
C VAL A 203 14.65 5.36 8.99
N ASN A 204 15.32 6.09 9.86
CA ASN A 204 14.97 6.16 11.28
C ASN A 204 13.83 7.14 11.47
N LEU A 205 12.74 6.68 12.11
CA LEU A 205 11.54 7.46 12.40
C LEU A 205 11.53 7.82 13.90
N PRO A 206 12.22 8.89 14.33
CA PRO A 206 12.31 9.27 15.73
C PRO A 206 11.00 9.86 16.25
N GLY A 207 10.87 9.95 17.58
CA GLY A 207 9.86 10.75 18.26
C GLY A 207 8.64 9.98 18.79
N VAL A 208 7.68 10.75 19.31
CA VAL A 208 6.50 10.26 20.00
C VAL A 208 5.46 9.73 18.99
N THR A 209 4.64 8.77 19.43
CA THR A 209 3.54 8.18 18.64
C THR A 209 2.62 9.27 18.05
N MET A 210 2.27 9.11 16.78
CA MET A 210 1.24 9.94 16.11
C MET A 210 -0.19 9.48 16.44
N ARG A 211 -0.36 8.38 17.16
CA ARG A 211 -1.66 8.03 17.71
C ARG A 211 -2.03 9.14 18.68
N ALA A 212 -3.03 9.93 18.30
CA ALA A 212 -3.49 11.06 19.08
C ALA A 212 -3.60 10.67 20.55
N VAL A 213 -2.96 11.47 21.41
CA VAL A 213 -3.29 11.55 22.81
C VAL A 213 -4.72 12.08 22.85
N GLY A 214 -5.70 11.19 22.95
CA GLY A 214 -7.11 11.57 23.07
C GLY A 214 -8.00 11.16 21.90
N ALA A 215 -8.31 9.88 21.82
CA ALA A 215 -9.66 9.46 21.50
C ALA A 215 -10.17 8.68 22.72
N PRO A 216 -11.33 9.06 23.29
CA PRO A 216 -11.92 8.36 24.44
C PRO A 216 -12.29 6.94 24.14
#